data_b7b8901bb35e16b8e9d16199479e6295
#
_entry.id   b7b8901bb35e16b8e9d16199479e6295
#
_cell.length_a   1.000
_cell.length_b   1.000
_cell.length_c   1.000
_cell.angle_alpha   90.00
_cell.angle_beta   90.00
_cell.angle_gamma   90.00
#
_symmetry.space_group_name_H-M   'P 1'
#
loop_
_entity.id
_entity.type
_entity.pdbx_description
1 polymer ?
#
loop_
_entity_poly.entity_id
_entity_poly.type
_entity_poly.pdbx_seq_one_letter_code
_entity_poly.pdbx_strand_id
1 'polypeptide(L)'
;MRTIPSVDIRFVDSGDYQIAAHIFENPGGESDLVLLHRAGVASEPTWYPMLPDCRSYRRVICPDLRGMGRSHAHDFEERPITVSAVASDVDGLLGEFSVTRYQMVDYSFGGLIALMVNALNPGVFSDLVLLEPALLERASLKALRELRPRYAIAASLLLTEGDPIVGVKKFLDLISPNRSRHHRIEHVTVQRLASCPRGLVYALMAVNQAAQQIDRMGLIDQAPRTLSLVGSKSVDEAHAFHQTLAASKDMWFYRSVSGVDHAMSYQKPGVCAQFICEHFGR
;
A
#
# COMPACT_ATOMS: atom_id res chain seq x y z
N MET A 1 -19.37 0.90 19.54
CA MET A 1 -18.29 0.33 18.69
C MET A 1 -18.92 -0.06 17.37
N ARG A 2 -18.40 0.41 16.21
CA ARG A 2 -18.84 -0.09 14.90
C ARG A 2 -18.33 -1.52 14.75
N THR A 3 -19.21 -2.46 14.48
CA THR A 3 -18.86 -3.89 14.36
C THR A 3 -18.12 -4.12 13.05
N ILE A 4 -16.95 -4.76 13.14
CA ILE A 4 -16.23 -5.25 11.95
C ILE A 4 -17.05 -6.40 11.36
N PRO A 5 -17.32 -6.44 10.04
CA PRO A 5 -17.99 -7.57 9.40
C PRO A 5 -17.23 -8.89 9.62
N SER A 6 -17.92 -10.01 9.48
CA SER A 6 -17.24 -11.31 9.46
C SER A 6 -16.28 -11.38 8.27
N VAL A 7 -15.09 -11.93 8.48
CA VAL A 7 -14.08 -12.14 7.45
C VAL A 7 -14.03 -13.61 7.05
N ASP A 8 -14.01 -13.88 5.76
CA ASP A 8 -13.62 -15.16 5.17
C ASP A 8 -12.18 -15.01 4.66
N ILE A 9 -11.30 -15.96 5.01
CA ILE A 9 -9.91 -15.95 4.55
C ILE A 9 -9.72 -17.11 3.60
N ARG A 10 -9.44 -16.76 2.34
CA ARG A 10 -9.18 -17.71 1.26
C ARG A 10 -7.72 -17.64 0.83
N PHE A 11 -7.20 -18.76 0.38
CA PHE A 11 -5.85 -18.86 -0.14
C PHE A 11 -5.90 -19.21 -1.63
N VAL A 12 -5.08 -18.49 -2.40
CA VAL A 12 -4.91 -18.70 -3.85
C VAL A 12 -3.46 -19.03 -4.11
N ASP A 13 -3.22 -20.10 -4.86
CA ASP A 13 -1.88 -20.48 -5.29
C ASP A 13 -1.39 -19.53 -6.40
N SER A 14 -0.19 -18.99 -6.21
CA SER A 14 0.48 -18.12 -7.17
C SER A 14 1.96 -18.53 -7.30
N GLY A 15 2.22 -19.43 -8.23
CA GLY A 15 3.56 -19.99 -8.44
C GLY A 15 4.05 -20.75 -7.21
N ASP A 16 5.10 -20.26 -6.57
CA ASP A 16 5.71 -20.83 -5.36
C ASP A 16 5.13 -20.30 -4.04
N TYR A 17 4.05 -19.49 -4.12
CA TYR A 17 3.39 -18.86 -2.96
C TYR A 17 1.92 -19.22 -2.86
N GLN A 18 1.43 -19.22 -1.62
CA GLN A 18 0.01 -19.11 -1.26
C GLN A 18 -0.28 -17.65 -0.85
N ILE A 19 -1.22 -17.01 -1.56
CA ILE A 19 -1.65 -15.64 -1.29
C ILE A 19 -2.95 -15.69 -0.51
N ALA A 20 -2.94 -15.14 0.70
CA ALA A 20 -4.12 -15.04 1.54
C ALA A 20 -4.94 -13.80 1.16
N ALA A 21 -6.24 -13.95 0.99
CA ALA A 21 -7.18 -12.85 0.78
C ALA A 21 -8.22 -12.81 1.91
N HIS A 22 -8.35 -11.67 2.56
CA HIS A 22 -9.39 -11.40 3.53
C HIS A 22 -10.60 -10.85 2.78
N ILE A 23 -11.72 -11.57 2.79
CA ILE A 23 -12.91 -11.24 2.03
C ILE A 23 -14.05 -10.89 2.98
N PHE A 24 -14.64 -9.72 2.76
CA PHE A 24 -15.82 -9.25 3.47
C PHE A 24 -16.97 -9.13 2.47
N GLU A 25 -18.03 -9.88 2.69
CA GLU A 25 -19.19 -9.89 1.80
C GLU A 25 -20.34 -9.06 2.36
N ASN A 26 -20.90 -8.23 1.50
CA ASN A 26 -22.10 -7.42 1.78
C ASN A 26 -23.11 -7.66 0.65
N PRO A 27 -24.09 -8.56 0.82
CA PRO A 27 -24.99 -8.97 -0.26
C PRO A 27 -25.81 -7.86 -0.92
N GLY A 28 -25.93 -6.70 -0.27
CA GLY A 28 -26.63 -5.53 -0.81
C GLY A 28 -25.77 -4.55 -1.58
N GLY A 29 -24.48 -4.82 -1.73
CA GLY A 29 -23.53 -3.90 -2.41
C GLY A 29 -23.50 -4.13 -3.94
N GLU A 30 -22.99 -3.14 -4.66
CA GLU A 30 -23.04 -3.13 -6.14
C GLU A 30 -21.72 -3.46 -6.84
N SER A 31 -20.58 -3.22 -6.20
CA SER A 31 -19.24 -3.37 -6.79
C SER A 31 -18.24 -3.96 -5.80
N ASP A 32 -17.10 -4.39 -6.28
CA ASP A 32 -16.02 -4.87 -5.47
C ASP A 32 -15.03 -3.73 -5.13
N LEU A 33 -14.42 -3.80 -3.97
CA LEU A 33 -13.34 -2.92 -3.52
C LEU A 33 -12.11 -3.78 -3.20
N VAL A 34 -10.96 -3.41 -3.75
CA VAL A 34 -9.68 -4.08 -3.49
C VAL A 34 -8.78 -3.14 -2.69
N LEU A 35 -8.18 -3.64 -1.61
CA LEU A 35 -7.36 -2.84 -0.69
C LEU A 35 -5.97 -3.47 -0.55
N LEU A 36 -4.91 -2.81 -1.05
CA LEU A 36 -3.53 -3.30 -0.93
C LEU A 36 -2.77 -2.55 0.17
N HIS A 37 -2.21 -3.30 1.10
CA HIS A 37 -1.49 -2.75 2.24
C HIS A 37 -0.06 -2.33 1.90
N ARG A 38 0.61 -1.62 2.82
CA ARG A 38 2.01 -1.19 2.70
C ARG A 38 3.00 -2.31 3.03
N ALA A 39 4.30 -2.05 2.75
CA ALA A 39 5.40 -2.92 3.12
C ALA A 39 5.48 -3.20 4.64
N GLY A 40 5.83 -4.45 5.00
CA GLY A 40 6.14 -4.87 6.37
C GLY A 40 4.94 -4.96 7.32
N VAL A 41 3.71 -5.01 6.79
CA VAL A 41 2.47 -5.19 7.57
C VAL A 41 1.54 -6.15 6.83
N ALA A 42 0.32 -6.33 7.35
CA ALA A 42 -0.73 -7.16 6.77
C ALA A 42 -2.01 -6.36 6.52
N SER A 43 -2.96 -6.97 5.82
CA SER A 43 -4.27 -6.40 5.54
C SER A 43 -5.07 -6.11 6.80
N GLU A 44 -5.09 -7.03 7.76
CA GLU A 44 -5.86 -6.90 9.00
C GLU A 44 -5.54 -5.60 9.77
N PRO A 45 -4.30 -5.34 10.23
CA PRO A 45 -4.00 -4.12 10.96
C PRO A 45 -4.13 -2.85 10.12
N THR A 46 -4.08 -2.95 8.78
CA THR A 46 -4.14 -1.79 7.89
C THR A 46 -5.56 -1.36 7.59
N TRP A 47 -6.44 -2.30 7.24
CA TRP A 47 -7.73 -2.00 6.63
C TRP A 47 -8.94 -2.25 7.52
N TYR A 48 -8.88 -3.18 8.49
CA TYR A 48 -10.03 -3.50 9.35
C TYR A 48 -10.62 -2.30 10.08
N PRO A 49 -9.82 -1.31 10.54
CA PRO A 49 -10.39 -0.10 11.14
C PRO A 49 -11.28 0.74 10.20
N MET A 50 -11.12 0.57 8.87
CA MET A 50 -11.88 1.30 7.84
C MET A 50 -13.08 0.52 7.28
N LEU A 51 -13.14 -0.81 7.47
CA LEU A 51 -14.18 -1.66 6.93
C LEU A 51 -15.62 -1.28 7.30
N PRO A 52 -15.90 -0.76 8.51
CA PRO A 52 -17.25 -0.30 8.84
C PRO A 52 -17.77 0.79 7.89
N ASP A 53 -16.90 1.52 7.21
CA ASP A 53 -17.23 2.58 6.25
C ASP A 53 -17.34 2.04 4.79
N CYS A 54 -17.02 0.75 4.56
CA CYS A 54 -17.02 0.11 3.23
C CYS A 54 -18.27 -0.74 2.94
N ARG A 55 -19.37 -0.53 3.65
CA ARG A 55 -20.59 -1.37 3.57
C ARG A 55 -21.38 -1.26 2.25
N SER A 56 -21.12 -0.24 1.45
CA SER A 56 -21.73 -0.07 0.12
C SER A 56 -21.17 -1.02 -0.94
N TYR A 57 -20.06 -1.67 -0.67
CA TYR A 57 -19.43 -2.61 -1.59
C TYR A 57 -19.98 -4.02 -1.41
N ARG A 58 -20.17 -4.74 -2.52
CA ARG A 58 -20.61 -6.15 -2.53
C ARG A 58 -19.56 -7.04 -1.84
N ARG A 59 -18.29 -6.85 -2.20
CA ARG A 59 -17.14 -7.49 -1.57
C ARG A 59 -16.06 -6.45 -1.31
N VAL A 60 -15.38 -6.58 -0.17
CA VAL A 60 -14.10 -5.93 0.06
C VAL A 60 -13.05 -7.02 0.15
N ILE A 61 -12.03 -6.94 -0.69
CA ILE A 61 -10.98 -7.94 -0.87
C ILE A 61 -9.66 -7.31 -0.45
N CYS A 62 -9.03 -7.84 0.59
CA CYS A 62 -7.79 -7.33 1.14
C CYS A 62 -6.72 -8.45 1.07
N PRO A 63 -5.95 -8.57 -0.02
CA PRO A 63 -4.86 -9.54 -0.07
C PRO A 63 -3.75 -9.19 0.92
N ASP A 64 -3.23 -10.18 1.62
CA ASP A 64 -1.90 -10.07 2.21
C ASP A 64 -0.88 -10.22 1.08
N LEU A 65 -0.06 -9.20 0.86
CA LEU A 65 0.91 -9.22 -0.23
C LEU A 65 2.01 -10.26 0.05
N ARG A 66 2.59 -10.82 -1.02
CA ARG A 66 3.64 -11.86 -1.01
C ARG A 66 4.67 -11.66 0.12
N GLY A 67 4.86 -12.68 0.97
CA GLY A 67 5.80 -12.66 2.09
C GLY A 67 5.39 -11.78 3.27
N MET A 68 4.11 -11.39 3.36
CA MET A 68 3.56 -10.57 4.44
C MET A 68 2.22 -11.16 4.92
N GLY A 69 1.87 -10.88 6.18
CA GLY A 69 0.64 -11.37 6.77
C GLY A 69 0.55 -12.89 6.80
N ARG A 70 -0.49 -13.44 6.18
CA ARG A 70 -0.72 -14.90 6.05
C ARG A 70 -0.26 -15.47 4.71
N SER A 71 0.21 -14.63 3.79
CA SER A 71 0.77 -15.06 2.52
C SER A 71 2.19 -15.58 2.71
N HIS A 72 2.46 -16.80 2.26
CA HIS A 72 3.74 -17.47 2.47
C HIS A 72 4.13 -18.33 1.26
N ALA A 73 5.42 -18.63 1.12
CA ALA A 73 5.88 -19.65 0.19
C ALA A 73 5.42 -21.03 0.62
N HIS A 74 5.21 -21.97 -0.33
CA HIS A 74 4.76 -23.34 -0.03
C HIS A 74 5.71 -24.10 0.93
N ASP A 75 7.01 -23.78 0.85
CA ASP A 75 8.03 -24.35 1.73
C ASP A 75 8.27 -23.54 3.02
N PHE A 76 7.52 -22.44 3.23
CA PHE A 76 7.68 -21.49 4.33
C PHE A 76 9.04 -20.76 4.37
N GLU A 77 9.83 -20.84 3.31
CA GLU A 77 11.10 -20.13 3.20
C GLU A 77 10.90 -18.76 2.56
N GLU A 78 11.09 -17.71 3.35
CA GLU A 78 10.98 -16.33 2.86
C GLU A 78 12.19 -15.99 1.96
N ARG A 79 11.90 -15.41 0.80
CA ARG A 79 12.89 -15.06 -0.22
C ARG A 79 12.62 -13.69 -0.83
N PRO A 80 13.64 -13.05 -1.46
CA PRO A 80 13.46 -11.77 -2.14
C PRO A 80 12.31 -11.82 -3.14
N ILE A 81 11.54 -10.73 -3.20
CA ILE A 81 10.40 -10.56 -4.09
C ILE A 81 10.71 -9.48 -5.14
N THR A 82 9.90 -9.44 -6.21
CA THR A 82 9.90 -8.35 -7.18
C THR A 82 8.52 -7.70 -7.23
N VAL A 83 8.46 -6.41 -7.60
CA VAL A 83 7.16 -5.72 -7.75
C VAL A 83 6.29 -6.39 -8.82
N SER A 84 6.90 -6.91 -9.89
CA SER A 84 6.19 -7.61 -10.96
C SER A 84 5.56 -8.91 -10.46
N ALA A 85 6.28 -9.71 -9.65
CA ALA A 85 5.72 -10.92 -9.06
C ALA A 85 4.53 -10.61 -8.16
N VAL A 86 4.64 -9.59 -7.30
CA VAL A 86 3.54 -9.17 -6.42
C VAL A 86 2.34 -8.65 -7.21
N ALA A 87 2.57 -7.90 -8.29
CA ALA A 87 1.48 -7.45 -9.16
C ALA A 87 0.77 -8.63 -9.86
N SER A 88 1.54 -9.62 -10.32
CA SER A 88 0.99 -10.86 -10.92
C SER A 88 0.20 -11.69 -9.90
N ASP A 89 0.62 -11.74 -8.64
CA ASP A 89 -0.13 -12.41 -7.57
C ASP A 89 -1.51 -11.77 -7.38
N VAL A 90 -1.55 -10.43 -7.31
CA VAL A 90 -2.80 -9.69 -7.15
C VAL A 90 -3.70 -9.90 -8.35
N ASP A 91 -3.17 -9.80 -9.56
CA ASP A 91 -3.92 -10.00 -10.80
C ASP A 91 -4.49 -11.43 -10.88
N GLY A 92 -3.68 -12.45 -10.61
CA GLY A 92 -4.12 -13.85 -10.58
C GLY A 92 -5.20 -14.12 -9.53
N LEU A 93 -5.04 -13.55 -8.33
CA LEU A 93 -6.02 -13.65 -7.25
C LEU A 93 -7.37 -13.01 -7.65
N LEU A 94 -7.34 -11.85 -8.28
CA LEU A 94 -8.56 -11.18 -8.73
C LEU A 94 -9.25 -11.97 -9.85
N GLY A 95 -8.47 -12.60 -10.73
CA GLY A 95 -8.98 -13.53 -11.75
C GLY A 95 -9.67 -14.75 -11.12
N GLU A 96 -9.04 -15.40 -10.13
CA GLU A 96 -9.61 -16.54 -9.42
C GLU A 96 -10.94 -16.21 -8.73
N PHE A 97 -11.07 -15.01 -8.17
CA PHE A 97 -12.32 -14.53 -7.57
C PHE A 97 -13.32 -13.94 -8.58
N SER A 98 -13.02 -14.01 -9.86
CA SER A 98 -13.86 -13.44 -10.94
C SER A 98 -14.21 -11.96 -10.68
N VAL A 99 -13.21 -11.17 -10.25
CA VAL A 99 -13.35 -9.73 -10.02
C VAL A 99 -13.14 -9.00 -11.34
N THR A 100 -14.24 -8.53 -11.96
CA THR A 100 -14.19 -7.95 -13.31
C THR A 100 -14.34 -6.43 -13.33
N ARG A 101 -14.94 -5.85 -12.32
CA ARG A 101 -15.10 -4.39 -12.15
C ARG A 101 -14.97 -4.06 -10.68
N TYR A 102 -14.00 -3.23 -10.36
CA TYR A 102 -13.70 -2.86 -8.98
C TYR A 102 -13.07 -1.47 -8.88
N GLN A 103 -13.01 -0.98 -7.67
CA GLN A 103 -12.25 0.20 -7.28
C GLN A 103 -11.09 -0.24 -6.40
N MET A 104 -9.99 0.51 -6.42
CA MET A 104 -8.81 0.17 -5.62
C MET A 104 -8.46 1.28 -4.63
N VAL A 105 -8.03 0.88 -3.43
CA VAL A 105 -7.42 1.77 -2.44
C VAL A 105 -6.11 1.14 -1.97
N ASP A 106 -5.03 1.85 -2.14
CA ASP A 106 -3.72 1.26 -1.98
C ASP A 106 -2.79 2.15 -1.21
N TYR A 107 -1.95 1.53 -0.38
CA TYR A 107 -1.12 2.25 0.55
C TYR A 107 0.36 1.94 0.34
N SER A 108 1.16 2.99 0.13
CA SER A 108 2.62 2.91 0.05
C SER A 108 3.10 1.88 -0.98
N PHE A 109 3.66 0.75 -0.55
CA PHE A 109 4.06 -0.36 -1.43
C PHE A 109 2.88 -0.88 -2.27
N GLY A 110 1.70 -1.06 -1.65
CA GLY A 110 0.48 -1.45 -2.36
C GLY A 110 0.12 -0.47 -3.48
N GLY A 111 0.37 0.84 -3.30
CA GLY A 111 0.11 1.84 -4.34
C GLY A 111 1.01 1.68 -5.58
N LEU A 112 2.26 1.26 -5.42
CA LEU A 112 3.09 0.87 -6.56
C LEU A 112 2.54 -0.39 -7.24
N ILE A 113 2.14 -1.39 -6.45
CA ILE A 113 1.57 -2.62 -6.99
C ILE A 113 0.28 -2.35 -7.76
N ALA A 114 -0.61 -1.49 -7.28
CA ALA A 114 -1.84 -1.10 -7.98
C ALA A 114 -1.58 -0.47 -9.35
N LEU A 115 -0.62 0.42 -9.44
CA LEU A 115 -0.20 1.00 -10.73
C LEU A 115 0.35 -0.07 -11.68
N MET A 116 1.08 -1.05 -11.16
CA MET A 116 1.57 -2.19 -11.94
C MET A 116 0.42 -3.12 -12.40
N VAL A 117 -0.56 -3.41 -11.54
CA VAL A 117 -1.76 -4.19 -11.90
C VAL A 117 -2.54 -3.47 -13.01
N ASN A 118 -2.71 -2.14 -12.91
CA ASN A 118 -3.34 -1.36 -13.99
C ASN A 118 -2.56 -1.46 -15.32
N ALA A 119 -1.22 -1.50 -15.27
CA ALA A 119 -0.40 -1.65 -16.48
C ALA A 119 -0.51 -3.05 -17.09
N LEU A 120 -0.74 -4.10 -16.29
CA LEU A 120 -1.00 -5.46 -16.80
C LEU A 120 -2.36 -5.54 -17.49
N ASN A 121 -3.39 -4.91 -16.95
CA ASN A 121 -4.76 -4.94 -17.44
C ASN A 121 -5.39 -3.54 -17.48
N PRO A 122 -5.05 -2.70 -18.46
CA PRO A 122 -5.54 -1.33 -18.53
C PRO A 122 -7.06 -1.25 -18.55
N GLY A 123 -7.62 -0.42 -17.64
CA GLY A 123 -9.05 -0.17 -17.56
C GLY A 123 -9.87 -1.24 -16.82
N VAL A 124 -9.21 -2.20 -16.15
CA VAL A 124 -9.89 -3.22 -15.34
C VAL A 124 -10.56 -2.63 -14.10
N PHE A 125 -10.04 -1.54 -13.56
CA PHE A 125 -10.69 -0.76 -12.52
C PHE A 125 -10.84 0.71 -12.92
N SER A 126 -11.92 1.34 -12.43
CA SER A 126 -12.33 2.68 -12.87
C SER A 126 -11.70 3.80 -12.07
N ASP A 127 -11.44 3.55 -10.78
CA ASP A 127 -11.02 4.56 -9.82
C ASP A 127 -9.97 4.00 -8.88
N LEU A 128 -9.03 4.87 -8.51
CA LEU A 128 -7.89 4.54 -7.68
C LEU A 128 -7.72 5.58 -6.57
N VAL A 129 -7.49 5.13 -5.34
CA VAL A 129 -7.04 5.99 -4.24
C VAL A 129 -5.68 5.52 -3.77
N LEU A 130 -4.72 6.42 -3.77
CA LEU A 130 -3.33 6.16 -3.38
C LEU A 130 -2.99 6.90 -2.07
N LEU A 131 -2.67 6.17 -1.03
CA LEU A 131 -2.16 6.71 0.23
C LEU A 131 -0.63 6.69 0.16
N GLU A 132 -0.02 7.80 -0.23
CA GLU A 132 1.44 7.96 -0.37
C GLU A 132 2.14 6.78 -1.04
N PRO A 133 1.88 6.52 -2.32
CA PRO A 133 2.42 5.36 -3.04
C PRO A 133 3.95 5.38 -3.11
N ALA A 134 4.60 4.24 -2.92
CA ALA A 134 6.05 4.13 -2.73
C ALA A 134 6.92 4.63 -3.90
N LEU A 135 6.36 4.77 -5.09
CA LEU A 135 7.10 5.22 -6.29
C LEU A 135 7.07 6.74 -6.49
N LEU A 136 6.11 7.44 -5.88
CA LEU A 136 5.79 8.84 -6.20
C LEU A 136 6.32 9.86 -5.20
N GLU A 137 7.17 9.46 -4.28
CA GLU A 137 7.61 10.28 -3.13
C GLU A 137 8.49 11.48 -3.49
N ARG A 138 9.01 11.56 -4.72
CA ARG A 138 9.96 12.60 -5.11
C ARG A 138 9.62 13.20 -6.47
N ALA A 139 9.89 14.49 -6.62
CA ALA A 139 9.61 15.27 -7.82
C ALA A 139 10.37 14.76 -9.06
N SER A 140 11.56 14.18 -8.90
CA SER A 140 12.35 13.66 -9.99
C SER A 140 12.84 12.24 -9.78
N LEU A 141 13.02 11.48 -10.86
CA LEU A 141 13.62 10.16 -10.83
C LEU A 141 15.06 10.19 -10.30
N LYS A 142 15.81 11.26 -10.57
CA LYS A 142 17.16 11.45 -10.02
C LYS A 142 17.12 11.52 -8.50
N ALA A 143 16.29 12.39 -7.92
CA ALA A 143 16.16 12.53 -6.48
C ALA A 143 15.68 11.21 -5.82
N LEU A 144 14.77 10.49 -6.48
CA LEU A 144 14.33 9.18 -6.03
C LEU A 144 15.50 8.18 -5.99
N ARG A 145 16.30 8.08 -7.07
CA ARG A 145 17.45 7.17 -7.15
C ARG A 145 18.55 7.48 -6.14
N GLU A 146 18.77 8.75 -5.84
CA GLU A 146 19.75 9.19 -4.81
C GLU A 146 19.31 8.83 -3.39
N LEU A 147 18.00 8.81 -3.12
CA LEU A 147 17.45 8.46 -1.83
C LEU A 147 17.42 6.95 -1.58
N ARG A 148 17.16 6.13 -2.60
CA ARG A 148 16.94 4.68 -2.45
C ARG A 148 18.08 3.88 -1.80
N PRO A 149 19.38 4.19 -2.00
CA PRO A 149 20.46 3.54 -1.25
C PRO A 149 20.33 3.69 0.26
N ARG A 150 19.80 4.79 0.76
CA ARG A 150 19.57 5.01 2.19
C ARG A 150 18.48 4.07 2.75
N TYR A 151 17.44 3.79 1.96
CA TYR A 151 16.44 2.76 2.31
C TYR A 151 17.04 1.35 2.30
N ALA A 152 17.96 1.06 1.36
CA ALA A 152 18.66 -0.23 1.32
C ALA A 152 19.51 -0.45 2.57
N ILE A 153 20.20 0.59 3.07
CA ILE A 153 20.95 0.54 4.33
C ILE A 153 20.01 0.27 5.51
N ALA A 154 18.88 0.98 5.59
CA ALA A 154 17.90 0.74 6.66
C ALA A 154 17.33 -0.68 6.58
N ALA A 155 17.08 -1.21 5.37
CA ALA A 155 16.62 -2.57 5.15
C ALA A 155 17.67 -3.61 5.60
N SER A 156 18.96 -3.42 5.27
CA SER A 156 20.02 -4.37 5.67
C SER A 156 20.14 -4.51 7.19
N LEU A 157 19.93 -3.43 7.93
CA LEU A 157 19.97 -3.46 9.39
C LEU A 157 18.83 -4.28 10.02
N LEU A 158 17.70 -4.43 9.33
CA LEU A 158 16.61 -5.30 9.78
C LEU A 158 16.98 -6.79 9.79
N LEU A 159 17.96 -7.19 8.95
CA LEU A 159 18.40 -8.58 8.83
C LEU A 159 19.67 -8.89 9.64
N THR A 160 20.52 -7.90 9.87
CA THR A 160 21.88 -8.11 10.43
C THR A 160 21.97 -7.84 11.93
N GLU A 161 21.14 -6.99 12.47
CA GLU A 161 21.10 -6.70 13.90
C GLU A 161 20.04 -7.59 14.56
N GLY A 162 20.37 -8.24 15.66
CA GLY A 162 19.48 -9.16 16.38
C GLY A 162 18.17 -8.53 16.88
N ASP A 163 18.05 -7.18 16.78
CA ASP A 163 16.82 -6.42 17.07
C ASP A 163 16.40 -5.62 15.83
N PRO A 164 15.28 -5.98 15.16
CA PRO A 164 14.78 -5.28 13.99
C PRO A 164 14.34 -3.83 14.28
N ILE A 165 14.17 -3.46 15.55
CA ILE A 165 13.72 -2.12 15.96
C ILE A 165 14.67 -1.02 15.46
N VAL A 166 15.99 -1.26 15.45
CA VAL A 166 16.97 -0.28 14.97
C VAL A 166 16.78 0.02 13.49
N GLY A 167 16.68 -1.01 12.66
CA GLY A 167 16.43 -0.88 11.22
C GLY A 167 15.09 -0.20 10.93
N VAL A 168 14.03 -0.58 11.67
CA VAL A 168 12.70 0.06 11.56
C VAL A 168 12.78 1.54 11.88
N LYS A 169 13.46 1.95 12.96
CA LYS A 169 13.59 3.37 13.32
C LYS A 169 14.33 4.16 12.24
N LYS A 170 15.44 3.62 11.70
CA LYS A 170 16.16 4.25 10.59
C LYS A 170 15.30 4.38 9.33
N PHE A 171 14.52 3.36 9.00
CA PHE A 171 13.54 3.45 7.90
C PHE A 171 12.50 4.55 8.15
N LEU A 172 11.94 4.60 9.36
CA LEU A 172 10.95 5.63 9.72
C LEU A 172 11.54 7.05 9.71
N ASP A 173 12.82 7.23 10.04
CA ASP A 173 13.51 8.52 9.95
C ASP A 173 13.65 9.02 8.51
N LEU A 174 13.64 8.11 7.53
CA LEU A 174 13.69 8.44 6.11
C LEU A 174 12.31 8.71 5.51
N ILE A 175 11.31 7.87 5.84
CA ILE A 175 9.99 7.96 5.22
C ILE A 175 9.07 8.97 5.93
N SER A 176 9.21 9.13 7.23
CA SER A 176 8.39 10.01 8.07
C SER A 176 9.25 10.78 9.07
N PRO A 177 10.15 11.68 8.60
CA PRO A 177 11.05 12.43 9.48
C PRO A 177 10.28 13.30 10.47
N ASN A 178 9.12 13.81 10.10
CA ASN A 178 8.25 14.68 10.90
C ASN A 178 7.20 13.92 11.72
N ARG A 179 7.31 12.58 11.82
CA ARG A 179 6.35 11.76 12.57
C ARG A 179 6.31 12.12 14.06
N SER A 180 5.21 11.79 14.70
CA SER A 180 5.10 11.94 16.15
C SER A 180 6.13 11.07 16.87
N ARG A 181 6.94 11.70 17.74
CA ARG A 181 7.90 11.02 18.62
C ARG A 181 7.30 10.70 19.99
N HIS A 182 5.99 10.86 20.16
CA HIS A 182 5.32 10.46 21.40
C HIS A 182 5.50 8.95 21.62
N HIS A 183 6.06 8.53 22.76
CA HIS A 183 6.56 7.18 23.00
C HIS A 183 5.55 6.06 22.71
N ARG A 184 4.25 6.26 23.03
CA ARG A 184 3.21 5.25 22.75
C ARG A 184 2.92 5.11 21.26
N ILE A 185 2.87 6.22 20.52
CA ILE A 185 2.59 6.23 19.08
C ILE A 185 3.78 5.61 18.32
N GLU A 186 4.99 6.03 18.64
CA GLU A 186 6.21 5.51 18.03
C GLU A 186 6.37 4.03 18.33
N HIS A 187 6.16 3.61 19.59
CA HIS A 187 6.23 2.20 19.98
C HIS A 187 5.30 1.32 19.14
N VAL A 188 4.01 1.67 19.04
CA VAL A 188 3.04 0.90 18.24
C VAL A 188 3.44 0.84 16.77
N THR A 189 3.91 1.95 16.20
CA THR A 189 4.35 2.00 14.78
C THR A 189 5.57 1.12 14.55
N VAL A 190 6.55 1.18 15.44
CA VAL A 190 7.78 0.38 15.37
C VAL A 190 7.46 -1.10 15.53
N GLN A 191 6.67 -1.50 16.51
CA GLN A 191 6.32 -2.90 16.75
C GLN A 191 5.56 -3.51 15.56
N ARG A 192 4.65 -2.77 14.95
CA ARG A 192 3.93 -3.24 13.74
C ARG A 192 4.87 -3.55 12.57
N LEU A 193 5.89 -2.73 12.36
CA LEU A 193 6.87 -2.96 11.28
C LEU A 193 7.90 -4.04 11.67
N ALA A 194 8.25 -4.12 12.95
CA ALA A 194 9.19 -5.13 13.47
C ALA A 194 8.57 -6.54 13.52
N SER A 195 7.25 -6.67 13.41
CA SER A 195 6.58 -7.99 13.40
C SER A 195 6.75 -8.77 12.09
N CYS A 196 7.12 -8.08 10.99
CA CYS A 196 7.37 -8.71 9.69
C CYS A 196 8.67 -8.14 9.06
N PRO A 197 9.85 -8.33 9.68
CA PRO A 197 11.07 -7.65 9.26
C PRO A 197 11.53 -8.08 7.87
N ARG A 198 11.47 -9.37 7.52
CA ARG A 198 11.85 -9.88 6.20
C ARG A 198 10.90 -9.38 5.11
N GLY A 199 9.59 -9.41 5.34
CA GLY A 199 8.60 -8.84 4.41
C GLY A 199 8.84 -7.35 4.16
N LEU A 200 9.18 -6.57 5.21
CA LEU A 200 9.57 -5.17 5.05
C LEU A 200 10.84 -5.03 4.19
N VAL A 201 11.89 -5.79 4.51
CA VAL A 201 13.17 -5.74 3.77
C VAL A 201 12.97 -6.05 2.29
N TYR A 202 12.32 -7.17 1.98
CA TYR A 202 12.14 -7.62 0.61
C TYR A 202 11.27 -6.66 -0.20
N ALA A 203 10.23 -6.08 0.42
CA ALA A 203 9.44 -5.05 -0.23
C ALA A 203 10.26 -3.76 -0.50
N LEU A 204 11.09 -3.31 0.46
CA LEU A 204 11.99 -2.15 0.25
C LEU A 204 13.02 -2.42 -0.85
N MET A 205 13.60 -3.61 -0.89
CA MET A 205 14.54 -4.02 -1.96
C MET A 205 13.84 -4.06 -3.31
N ALA A 206 12.62 -4.62 -3.39
CA ALA A 206 11.83 -4.66 -4.62
C ALA A 206 11.52 -3.24 -5.14
N VAL A 207 11.13 -2.30 -4.27
CA VAL A 207 10.91 -0.89 -4.65
C VAL A 207 12.21 -0.22 -5.10
N ASN A 208 13.35 -0.50 -4.44
CA ASN A 208 14.65 0.03 -4.87
C ASN A 208 15.05 -0.45 -6.26
N GLN A 209 14.81 -1.72 -6.57
CA GLN A 209 15.04 -2.29 -7.89
C GLN A 209 14.08 -1.66 -8.93
N ALA A 210 12.81 -1.58 -8.61
CA ALA A 210 11.78 -0.97 -9.45
C ALA A 210 12.10 0.48 -9.83
N ALA A 211 12.62 1.28 -8.90
CA ALA A 211 13.02 2.66 -9.16
C ALA A 211 14.08 2.84 -10.26
N GLN A 212 14.81 1.76 -10.61
CA GLN A 212 15.81 1.75 -11.68
C GLN A 212 15.27 1.18 -12.99
N GLN A 213 14.25 0.32 -12.93
CA GLN A 213 13.79 -0.50 -14.06
C GLN A 213 12.44 -0.09 -14.63
N ILE A 214 11.59 0.57 -13.83
CA ILE A 214 10.22 0.88 -14.21
C ILE A 214 10.10 2.30 -14.73
N ASP A 215 9.35 2.46 -15.83
CA ASP A 215 8.87 3.76 -16.29
C ASP A 215 7.73 4.26 -15.38
N ARG A 216 8.13 4.94 -14.31
CA ARG A 216 7.23 5.53 -13.32
C ARG A 216 6.19 6.45 -13.96
N MET A 217 6.61 7.30 -14.91
CA MET A 217 5.70 8.24 -15.53
C MET A 217 4.70 7.54 -16.45
N GLY A 218 5.14 6.52 -17.17
CA GLY A 218 4.24 5.67 -17.97
C GLY A 218 3.18 4.98 -17.13
N LEU A 219 3.49 4.53 -15.91
CA LEU A 219 2.49 3.99 -14.97
C LEU A 219 1.50 5.06 -14.52
N ILE A 220 1.97 6.28 -14.23
CA ILE A 220 1.12 7.41 -13.83
C ILE A 220 0.22 7.86 -15.00
N ASP A 221 0.75 7.88 -16.22
CA ASP A 221 0.01 8.29 -17.42
C ASP A 221 -1.14 7.36 -17.76
N GLN A 222 -1.00 6.08 -17.41
CA GLN A 222 -2.03 5.05 -17.61
C GLN A 222 -2.99 4.91 -16.43
N ALA A 223 -2.74 5.62 -15.31
CA ALA A 223 -3.59 5.53 -14.13
C ALA A 223 -5.03 5.99 -14.44
N PRO A 224 -6.06 5.30 -13.92
CA PRO A 224 -7.44 5.73 -14.08
C PRO A 224 -7.71 7.01 -13.28
N ARG A 225 -8.97 7.36 -13.10
CA ARG A 225 -9.35 8.47 -12.20
C ARG A 225 -8.77 8.23 -10.79
N THR A 226 -7.80 9.04 -10.39
CA THR A 226 -6.94 8.79 -9.23
C THR A 226 -7.02 9.92 -8.19
N LEU A 227 -7.21 9.56 -6.92
CA LEU A 227 -7.02 10.46 -5.78
C LEU A 227 -5.74 10.09 -5.04
N SER A 228 -4.82 11.02 -4.88
CA SER A 228 -3.67 10.86 -3.99
C SER A 228 -3.90 11.56 -2.65
N LEU A 229 -3.74 10.81 -1.56
CA LEU A 229 -3.79 11.29 -0.19
C LEU A 229 -2.37 11.38 0.36
N VAL A 230 -2.00 12.55 0.92
CA VAL A 230 -0.69 12.78 1.54
C VAL A 230 -0.90 13.32 2.94
N GLY A 231 -0.22 12.76 3.94
CA GLY A 231 -0.29 13.25 5.32
C GLY A 231 0.31 14.65 5.44
N SER A 232 -0.33 15.57 6.14
CA SER A 232 0.14 16.96 6.23
C SER A 232 1.49 17.13 6.94
N LYS A 233 1.99 16.07 7.59
CA LYS A 233 3.32 16.00 8.20
C LYS A 233 4.34 15.24 7.35
N SER A 234 3.96 14.79 6.17
CA SER A 234 4.87 14.14 5.24
C SER A 234 5.84 15.17 4.64
N VAL A 235 6.82 14.69 3.89
CA VAL A 235 7.86 15.57 3.33
C VAL A 235 7.29 16.49 2.24
N ASP A 236 7.80 17.73 2.16
CA ASP A 236 7.31 18.74 1.23
C ASP A 236 7.39 18.28 -0.23
N GLU A 237 8.41 17.49 -0.57
CA GLU A 237 8.58 16.96 -1.94
C GLU A 237 7.43 16.00 -2.33
N ALA A 238 6.87 15.25 -1.38
CA ALA A 238 5.70 14.41 -1.65
C ALA A 238 4.49 15.28 -1.97
N HIS A 239 4.23 16.32 -1.18
CA HIS A 239 3.17 17.29 -1.44
C HIS A 239 3.33 17.95 -2.79
N ALA A 240 4.51 18.53 -3.08
CA ALA A 240 4.80 19.22 -4.34
C ALA A 240 4.60 18.31 -5.56
N PHE A 241 5.04 17.05 -5.48
CA PHE A 241 4.88 16.09 -6.57
C PHE A 241 3.41 15.79 -6.86
N HIS A 242 2.62 15.43 -5.83
CA HIS A 242 1.20 15.12 -6.00
C HIS A 242 0.36 16.33 -6.41
N GLN A 243 0.71 17.54 -5.96
CA GLN A 243 0.11 18.79 -6.42
C GLN A 243 0.40 19.05 -7.91
N THR A 244 1.64 18.79 -8.34
CA THR A 244 2.03 18.91 -9.75
C THR A 244 1.23 17.94 -10.62
N LEU A 245 1.06 16.70 -10.20
CA LEU A 245 0.22 15.73 -10.93
C LEU A 245 -1.22 16.22 -11.03
N ALA A 246 -1.81 16.69 -9.92
CA ALA A 246 -3.18 17.20 -9.91
C ALA A 246 -3.36 18.47 -10.75
N ALA A 247 -2.32 19.29 -10.91
CA ALA A 247 -2.35 20.47 -11.76
C ALA A 247 -2.15 20.16 -13.26
N SER A 248 -1.52 19.02 -13.59
CA SER A 248 -1.15 18.68 -14.97
C SER A 248 -1.99 17.56 -15.59
N LYS A 249 -2.82 16.87 -14.82
CA LYS A 249 -3.62 15.71 -15.25
C LYS A 249 -5.08 15.86 -14.80
N ASP A 250 -6.02 15.92 -15.71
CA ASP A 250 -7.45 16.11 -15.43
C ASP A 250 -8.06 15.02 -14.53
N MET A 251 -7.52 13.81 -14.59
CA MET A 251 -8.01 12.65 -13.84
C MET A 251 -7.23 12.37 -12.57
N TRP A 252 -6.31 13.27 -12.17
CA TRP A 252 -5.54 13.14 -10.95
C TRP A 252 -5.95 14.18 -9.92
N PHE A 253 -6.36 13.75 -8.75
CA PHE A 253 -6.79 14.59 -7.64
C PHE A 253 -5.83 14.45 -6.47
N TYR A 254 -5.68 15.51 -5.69
CA TYR A 254 -4.83 15.54 -4.51
C TYR A 254 -5.58 16.07 -3.30
N ARG A 255 -5.37 15.42 -2.13
CA ARG A 255 -5.83 15.91 -0.83
C ARG A 255 -4.75 15.70 0.24
N SER A 256 -4.58 16.69 1.11
CA SER A 256 -3.76 16.57 2.31
C SER A 256 -4.60 16.12 3.48
N VAL A 257 -4.16 15.08 4.20
CA VAL A 257 -4.81 14.59 5.42
C VAL A 257 -4.20 15.28 6.62
N SER A 258 -4.96 16.19 7.24
CA SER A 258 -4.47 17.06 8.31
C SER A 258 -4.02 16.30 9.56
N GLY A 259 -2.88 16.71 10.12
CA GLY A 259 -2.36 16.27 11.43
C GLY A 259 -1.74 14.87 11.45
N VAL A 260 -1.57 14.22 10.30
CA VAL A 260 -0.99 12.87 10.16
C VAL A 260 0.26 12.87 9.28
N ASP A 261 1.05 11.82 9.40
CA ASP A 261 2.21 11.50 8.56
C ASP A 261 1.91 10.30 7.65
N HIS A 262 2.98 9.67 7.14
CA HIS A 262 2.86 8.45 6.32
C HIS A 262 2.00 7.35 6.96
N ALA A 263 1.78 7.32 8.27
CA ALA A 263 0.95 6.33 8.95
C ALA A 263 -0.55 6.69 9.01
N MET A 264 -1.07 7.44 8.04
CA MET A 264 -2.41 8.04 8.04
C MET A 264 -3.56 7.04 8.20
N SER A 265 -3.46 5.84 7.60
CA SER A 265 -4.49 4.79 7.71
C SER A 265 -4.68 4.29 9.15
N TYR A 266 -3.66 4.44 10.00
CA TYR A 266 -3.69 4.08 11.42
C TYR A 266 -4.05 5.28 12.31
N GLN A 267 -3.61 6.46 11.94
CA GLN A 267 -3.77 7.67 12.74
C GLN A 267 -5.17 8.26 12.61
N LYS A 268 -5.73 8.25 11.40
CA LYS A 268 -7.07 8.79 11.09
C LYS A 268 -7.83 7.95 10.07
N PRO A 269 -8.13 6.67 10.36
CA PRO A 269 -8.79 5.77 9.41
C PRO A 269 -10.13 6.32 8.92
N GLY A 270 -10.96 6.91 9.80
CA GLY A 270 -12.25 7.47 9.40
C GLY A 270 -12.15 8.68 8.46
N VAL A 271 -11.11 9.51 8.59
CA VAL A 271 -10.89 10.64 7.65
C VAL A 271 -10.44 10.10 6.29
N CYS A 272 -9.55 9.10 6.27
CA CYS A 272 -9.16 8.45 5.02
C CYS A 272 -10.37 7.80 4.35
N ALA A 273 -11.20 7.06 5.10
CA ALA A 273 -12.43 6.45 4.59
C ALA A 273 -13.40 7.49 4.01
N GLN A 274 -13.56 8.65 4.65
CA GLN A 274 -14.38 9.74 4.12
C GLN A 274 -13.88 10.22 2.74
N PHE A 275 -12.59 10.52 2.58
CA PHE A 275 -12.04 10.95 1.29
C PHE A 275 -12.15 9.87 0.22
N ILE A 276 -12.01 8.59 0.59
CA ILE A 276 -12.20 7.44 -0.30
C ILE A 276 -13.65 7.40 -0.78
N CYS A 277 -14.61 7.45 0.14
CA CYS A 277 -16.04 7.45 -0.19
C CYS A 277 -16.42 8.64 -1.09
N GLU A 278 -15.98 9.86 -0.76
CA GLU A 278 -16.21 11.06 -1.56
C GLU A 278 -15.66 10.90 -3.00
N HIS A 279 -14.44 10.35 -3.13
CA HIS A 279 -13.83 10.13 -4.46
C HIS A 279 -14.59 9.10 -5.27
N PHE A 280 -15.09 8.04 -4.64
CA PHE A 280 -15.85 6.99 -5.31
C PHE A 280 -17.35 7.31 -5.49
N GLY A 281 -17.82 8.48 -5.02
CA GLY A 281 -19.22 8.90 -5.10
C GLY A 281 -20.15 8.07 -4.21
N ARG A 282 -19.66 7.71 -3.02
CA ARG A 282 -20.36 6.84 -2.06
C ARG A 282 -20.74 7.58 -0.78
#